data_9dc4319d3f8dce8b8892482b8b762bff
#
_entry.id   9dc4319d3f8dce8b8892482b8b762bff
#
_cell.length_a   1.000
_cell.length_b   1.000
_cell.length_c   1.000
_cell.angle_alpha   90.00
_cell.angle_beta   90.00
_cell.angle_gamma   90.00
#
_symmetry.space_group_name_H-M   'P 1'
#
loop_
_entity.id
_entity.type
_entity.pdbx_description
1 polymer ?
#
loop_
_entity_poly.entity_id
_entity_poly.type
_entity_poly.pdbx_seq_one_letter_code
_entity_poly.pdbx_strand_id
1 'polypeptide(L)'
;MAIGNDYGVLIAKRVAGTTIGGEAAGAGNVIAHNRRTGVFVSGRAWTGNQVRRNSIHDNGGLDIAIGSLSTTPNDADDADRGPNNLQNSPDLEFVTLNHEKLLQIEYSMSSAPANAA
;
A
#
# COMPACT_ATOMS: atom_id res chain seq x y z
N MET A 1 -6.29 19.87 -17.41
CA MET A 1 -6.38 19.87 -15.93
C MET A 1 -6.90 18.54 -15.44
N ALA A 2 -6.18 17.87 -14.58
CA ALA A 2 -6.68 16.64 -13.96
C ALA A 2 -7.66 17.00 -12.84
N ILE A 3 -8.84 16.41 -12.85
CA ILE A 3 -9.82 16.53 -11.77
C ILE A 3 -9.74 15.26 -10.94
N GLY A 4 -8.92 15.30 -9.88
CA GLY A 4 -8.73 14.16 -8.99
C GLY A 4 -9.81 14.09 -7.91
N ASN A 5 -10.10 12.89 -7.46
CA ASN A 5 -10.89 12.66 -6.26
C ASN A 5 -10.05 12.96 -5.00
N ASP A 6 -10.64 12.98 -3.82
CA ASP A 6 -9.86 13.02 -2.57
C ASP A 6 -9.09 11.73 -2.39
N TYR A 7 -9.73 10.59 -2.59
CA TYR A 7 -9.12 9.26 -2.60
C TYR A 7 -9.41 8.56 -3.92
N GLY A 8 -8.42 7.85 -4.45
CA GLY A 8 -8.66 6.99 -5.61
C GLY A 8 -9.55 5.81 -5.23
N VAL A 9 -9.21 5.11 -4.15
CA VAL A 9 -10.01 4.03 -3.56
C VAL A 9 -10.06 4.21 -2.03
N LEU A 10 -11.25 4.06 -1.46
CA LEU A 10 -11.45 4.07 -0.02
C LEU A 10 -12.02 2.72 0.43
N ILE A 11 -11.27 1.99 1.25
CA ILE A 11 -11.73 0.81 1.96
C ILE A 11 -12.28 1.26 3.31
N ALA A 12 -13.60 1.28 3.43
CA ALA A 12 -14.30 1.92 4.52
C ALA A 12 -14.53 0.98 5.73
N LYS A 13 -15.34 1.45 6.66
CA LYS A 13 -15.67 0.76 7.91
C LYS A 13 -16.21 -0.66 7.69
N ARG A 14 -15.65 -1.63 8.41
CA ARG A 14 -16.07 -3.05 8.44
C ARG A 14 -15.87 -3.80 7.11
N VAL A 15 -15.17 -3.23 6.17
CA VAL A 15 -14.85 -3.90 4.91
C VAL A 15 -13.65 -4.82 5.11
N ALA A 16 -13.77 -6.05 4.67
CA ALA A 16 -12.74 -7.08 4.74
C ALA A 16 -12.70 -7.89 3.44
N GLY A 17 -11.56 -8.50 3.15
CA GLY A 17 -11.43 -9.41 2.00
C GLY A 17 -11.58 -8.74 0.63
N THR A 18 -11.39 -7.43 0.55
CA THR A 18 -11.43 -6.70 -0.72
C THR A 18 -10.12 -6.86 -1.47
N THR A 19 -10.17 -7.07 -2.76
CA THR A 19 -8.99 -7.07 -3.64
C THR A 19 -9.07 -5.90 -4.62
N ILE A 20 -8.02 -5.07 -4.61
CA ILE A 20 -7.82 -3.98 -5.57
C ILE A 20 -6.66 -4.40 -6.48
N GLY A 21 -6.92 -4.54 -7.78
CA GLY A 21 -5.99 -5.15 -8.73
C GLY A 21 -6.13 -6.66 -8.76
N GLY A 22 -5.03 -7.38 -8.83
CA GLY A 22 -5.05 -8.84 -8.87
C GLY A 22 -3.81 -9.44 -9.53
N GLU A 23 -3.78 -10.76 -9.64
CA GLU A 23 -2.64 -11.49 -10.21
C GLU A 23 -2.74 -11.69 -11.72
N ALA A 24 -3.96 -11.73 -12.24
CA ALA A 24 -4.17 -11.93 -13.67
C ALA A 24 -3.62 -10.76 -14.50
N ALA A 25 -3.21 -11.05 -15.72
CA ALA A 25 -2.79 -10.01 -16.66
C ALA A 25 -3.96 -9.04 -16.91
N GLY A 26 -3.68 -7.74 -16.81
CA GLY A 26 -4.68 -6.68 -16.99
C GLY A 26 -5.57 -6.42 -15.76
N ALA A 27 -5.38 -7.13 -14.65
CA ALA A 27 -6.15 -6.90 -13.41
C ALA A 27 -5.71 -5.67 -12.62
N GLY A 28 -4.51 -5.13 -12.90
CA GLY A 28 -3.98 -3.94 -12.22
C GLY A 28 -4.71 -2.68 -12.66
N ASN A 29 -4.82 -1.73 -11.74
CA ASN A 29 -5.38 -0.41 -11.99
C ASN A 29 -4.28 0.66 -12.02
N VAL A 30 -4.55 1.77 -12.69
CA VAL A 30 -3.77 3.02 -12.54
C VAL A 30 -4.55 3.93 -11.61
N ILE A 31 -3.95 4.27 -10.48
CA ILE A 31 -4.56 5.11 -9.43
C ILE A 31 -3.66 6.33 -9.22
N ALA A 32 -4.00 7.43 -9.84
CA ALA A 32 -3.14 8.61 -9.89
C ALA A 32 -3.92 9.93 -9.83
N HIS A 33 -3.19 11.01 -9.55
CA HIS A 33 -3.67 12.39 -9.57
C HIS A 33 -4.84 12.67 -8.61
N ASN A 34 -4.97 11.89 -7.53
CA ASN A 34 -5.94 12.18 -6.49
C ASN A 34 -5.38 13.25 -5.55
N ARG A 35 -6.26 14.07 -4.96
CA ARG A 35 -5.86 15.21 -4.12
C ARG A 35 -5.15 14.78 -2.85
N ARG A 36 -5.47 13.59 -2.34
CA ARG A 36 -4.89 13.03 -1.13
C ARG A 36 -4.22 11.70 -1.44
N THR A 37 -4.80 10.62 -1.02
CA THR A 37 -4.22 9.28 -1.05
C THR A 37 -4.73 8.48 -2.24
N GLY A 38 -3.88 7.67 -2.85
CA GLY A 38 -4.28 6.74 -3.89
C GLY A 38 -5.26 5.70 -3.35
N VAL A 39 -4.83 4.89 -2.39
CA VAL A 39 -5.68 3.89 -1.69
C VAL A 39 -5.65 4.16 -0.19
N PHE A 40 -6.81 4.37 0.40
CA PHE A 40 -6.93 4.54 1.85
C PHE A 40 -7.71 3.39 2.48
N VAL A 41 -7.03 2.61 3.32
CA VAL A 41 -7.65 1.61 4.19
C VAL A 41 -7.96 2.29 5.51
N SER A 42 -9.22 2.65 5.73
CA SER A 42 -9.61 3.48 6.87
C SER A 42 -9.37 2.77 8.22
N GLY A 43 -9.19 3.53 9.29
CA GLY A 43 -8.97 3.01 10.63
C GLY A 43 -10.10 2.16 11.22
N ARG A 44 -11.20 2.03 10.49
CA ARG A 44 -12.35 1.20 10.85
C ARG A 44 -12.58 0.04 9.88
N ALA A 45 -11.73 -0.14 8.89
CA ALA A 45 -11.73 -1.33 8.05
C ALA A 45 -11.23 -2.55 8.83
N TRP A 46 -11.57 -3.72 8.34
CA TRP A 46 -11.08 -4.98 8.90
C TRP A 46 -9.84 -5.48 8.14
N THR A 47 -9.41 -6.68 8.44
CA THR A 47 -8.23 -7.30 7.84
C THR A 47 -8.54 -8.02 6.52
N GLY A 48 -7.48 -8.48 5.84
CA GLY A 48 -7.59 -9.28 4.62
C GLY A 48 -7.89 -8.49 3.35
N ASN A 49 -7.78 -7.16 3.39
CA ASN A 49 -7.88 -6.35 2.19
C ASN A 49 -6.54 -6.37 1.44
N GLN A 50 -6.58 -6.56 0.14
CA GLN A 50 -5.39 -6.74 -0.70
C GLN A 50 -5.31 -5.64 -1.76
N VAL A 51 -4.12 -5.07 -1.90
CA VAL A 51 -3.79 -4.11 -2.97
C VAL A 51 -2.63 -4.71 -3.75
N ARG A 52 -2.90 -5.17 -4.99
CA ARG A 52 -1.93 -5.96 -5.75
C ARG A 52 -1.77 -5.47 -7.18
N ARG A 53 -0.51 -5.32 -7.62
CA ARG A 53 -0.13 -5.02 -9.00
C ARG A 53 -0.82 -3.81 -9.61
N ASN A 54 -1.11 -2.80 -8.80
CA ASN A 54 -1.59 -1.52 -9.28
C ASN A 54 -0.42 -0.58 -9.56
N SER A 55 -0.59 0.32 -10.50
CA SER A 55 0.28 1.48 -10.66
C SER A 55 -0.32 2.63 -9.86
N ILE A 56 0.29 2.98 -8.73
CA ILE A 56 -0.20 4.03 -7.83
C ILE A 56 0.88 5.11 -7.76
N HIS A 57 0.57 6.30 -8.23
CA HIS A 57 1.57 7.37 -8.34
C HIS A 57 0.92 8.76 -8.46
N ASP A 58 1.72 9.81 -8.28
CA ASP A 58 1.32 11.22 -8.46
C ASP A 58 0.06 11.62 -7.67
N ASN A 59 -0.15 11.01 -6.50
CA ASN A 59 -1.21 11.40 -5.59
C ASN A 59 -0.69 12.48 -4.61
N GLY A 60 -1.57 13.32 -4.11
CA GLY A 60 -1.20 14.44 -3.23
C GLY A 60 -0.74 14.03 -1.83
N GLY A 61 -1.06 12.81 -1.40
CA GLY A 61 -0.62 12.20 -0.15
C GLY A 61 0.07 10.87 -0.40
N LEU A 62 -0.02 9.94 0.57
CA LEU A 62 0.54 8.60 0.42
C LEU A 62 -0.16 7.83 -0.70
N ASP A 63 0.58 7.05 -1.44
CA ASP A 63 0.01 6.17 -2.45
C ASP A 63 -0.91 5.12 -1.81
N ILE A 64 -0.47 4.53 -0.69
CA ILE A 64 -1.29 3.65 0.15
C ILE A 64 -1.17 4.13 1.60
N ALA A 65 -2.30 4.36 2.25
CA ALA A 65 -2.38 4.70 3.67
C ALA A 65 -3.25 3.69 4.41
N ILE A 66 -2.79 3.22 5.57
CA ILE A 66 -3.47 2.23 6.40
C ILE A 66 -3.72 2.83 7.78
N GLY A 67 -4.96 2.83 8.21
CA GLY A 67 -5.39 3.31 9.52
C GLY A 67 -5.51 4.82 9.63
N SER A 68 -4.51 5.55 9.19
CA SER A 68 -4.47 7.01 9.16
C SER A 68 -3.97 7.52 7.81
N LEU A 69 -4.10 8.82 7.57
CA LEU A 69 -3.60 9.46 6.34
C LEU A 69 -2.11 9.81 6.41
N SER A 70 -1.46 9.52 7.52
CA SER A 70 -0.02 9.68 7.71
C SER A 70 0.66 8.32 7.74
N THR A 71 1.99 8.33 7.61
CA THR A 71 2.81 7.11 7.70
C THR A 71 2.60 6.43 9.05
N THR A 72 2.31 5.13 9.03
CA THR A 72 2.29 4.29 10.24
C THR A 72 3.71 3.80 10.50
N PRO A 73 4.27 4.03 11.71
CA PRO A 73 5.60 3.51 12.05
C PRO A 73 5.64 1.98 12.00
N ASN A 74 6.76 1.42 11.54
CA ASN A 74 7.01 -0.01 11.63
C ASN A 74 7.26 -0.41 13.08
N ASP A 75 6.76 -1.59 13.46
CA ASP A 75 7.03 -2.20 14.76
C ASP A 75 7.67 -3.59 14.63
N ALA A 76 8.21 -4.10 15.71
CA ALA A 76 8.82 -5.42 15.72
C ALA A 76 7.76 -6.50 15.50
N ASP A 77 8.05 -7.45 14.61
CA ASP A 77 7.19 -8.58 14.27
C ASP A 77 5.78 -8.20 13.78
N ASP A 78 5.57 -6.91 13.43
CA ASP A 78 4.28 -6.44 12.91
C ASP A 78 3.13 -6.82 13.85
N ALA A 79 3.30 -6.48 15.14
CA ALA A 79 2.47 -7.00 16.23
C ALA A 79 1.22 -6.16 16.51
N ASP A 80 1.12 -4.96 15.95
CA ASP A 80 0.01 -4.07 16.19
C ASP A 80 -1.31 -4.56 15.56
N ARG A 81 -2.40 -3.95 15.96
CA ARG A 81 -3.75 -4.32 15.52
C ARG A 81 -4.47 -3.14 14.90
N GLY A 82 -5.27 -3.45 13.88
CA GLY A 82 -6.04 -2.43 13.18
C GLY A 82 -6.44 -2.92 11.80
N PRO A 83 -6.83 -2.01 10.88
CA PRO A 83 -7.10 -2.37 9.50
C PRO A 83 -5.84 -3.00 8.88
N ASN A 84 -6.01 -4.17 8.27
CA ASN A 84 -4.90 -4.99 7.76
C ASN A 84 -3.75 -5.19 8.77
N ASN A 85 -4.05 -5.24 10.06
CA ASN A 85 -3.10 -5.30 11.17
C ASN A 85 -2.02 -4.20 11.14
N LEU A 86 -2.30 -3.05 10.53
CA LEU A 86 -1.37 -1.93 10.33
C LEU A 86 -0.02 -2.36 9.72
N GLN A 87 -0.09 -3.28 8.77
CA GLN A 87 1.06 -3.93 8.12
C GLN A 87 2.26 -2.99 7.95
N ASN A 88 3.42 -3.45 8.37
CA ASN A 88 4.69 -2.75 8.20
C ASN A 88 5.00 -2.48 6.73
N SER A 89 5.69 -1.38 6.47
CA SER A 89 6.24 -1.06 5.15
C SER A 89 7.65 -1.62 5.00
N PRO A 90 8.10 -1.94 3.77
CA PRO A 90 9.49 -2.31 3.52
C PRO A 90 10.44 -1.17 3.88
N ASP A 91 11.56 -1.50 4.52
CA ASP A 91 12.68 -0.59 4.71
C ASP A 91 13.68 -0.78 3.57
N LEU A 92 13.88 0.26 2.77
CA LEU A 92 14.87 0.22 1.70
C LEU A 92 16.27 0.34 2.29
N GLU A 93 17.05 -0.74 2.15
CA GLU A 93 18.43 -0.77 2.64
C GLU A 93 19.41 -0.27 1.59
N PHE A 94 19.12 -0.56 0.32
CA PHE A 94 20.11 -0.40 -0.69
C PHE A 94 19.49 -0.29 -2.10
N VAL A 95 19.89 0.72 -2.83
CA VAL A 95 19.49 0.89 -4.24
C VAL A 95 20.74 1.17 -5.06
N THR A 96 21.06 0.31 -6.00
CA THR A 96 22.22 0.48 -6.88
C THR A 96 21.87 0.26 -8.34
N LEU A 97 22.67 0.87 -9.20
CA LEU A 97 22.72 0.55 -10.62
C LEU A 97 24.01 -0.24 -10.88
N ASN A 98 23.88 -1.51 -11.25
CA ASN A 98 25.05 -2.32 -11.52
C ASN A 98 25.71 -1.96 -12.87
N HIS A 99 26.88 -2.56 -13.17
CA HIS A 99 27.63 -2.28 -14.40
C HIS A 99 26.90 -2.70 -15.70
N GLU A 100 25.89 -3.56 -15.60
CA GLU A 100 24.99 -3.91 -16.70
C GLU A 100 23.81 -2.93 -16.83
N LYS A 101 23.80 -1.85 -16.03
CA LYS A 101 22.73 -0.85 -15.94
C LYS A 101 21.39 -1.42 -15.47
N LEU A 102 21.43 -2.49 -14.69
CA LEU A 102 20.24 -3.05 -14.02
C LEU A 102 20.09 -2.42 -12.63
N LEU A 103 18.89 -1.97 -12.32
CA LEU A 103 18.55 -1.44 -11.00
C LEU A 103 18.41 -2.59 -10.01
N GLN A 104 19.20 -2.54 -8.94
CA GLN A 104 19.14 -3.49 -7.83
C GLN A 104 18.57 -2.78 -6.60
N ILE A 105 17.53 -3.34 -6.01
CA ILE A 105 16.90 -2.84 -4.79
C ILE A 105 16.96 -3.92 -3.73
N GLU A 106 17.55 -3.59 -2.59
CA GLU A 106 17.53 -4.45 -1.40
C GLU A 106 16.64 -3.80 -0.35
N TYR A 107 15.80 -4.60 0.28
CA TYR A 107 14.88 -4.14 1.33
C TYR A 107 14.67 -5.22 2.37
N SER A 108 14.30 -4.80 3.56
CA SER A 108 13.81 -5.67 4.63
C SER A 108 12.38 -5.30 5.02
N MET A 109 11.65 -6.25 5.54
CA MET A 109 10.32 -6.02 6.08
C MET A 109 10.04 -7.02 7.20
N SER A 110 9.75 -6.51 8.38
CA SER A 110 9.21 -7.32 9.46
C SER A 110 7.69 -7.42 9.28
N SER A 111 7.16 -8.60 9.19
CA SER A 111 5.74 -8.84 8.94
C SER A 111 5.24 -10.04 9.74
N ALA A 112 4.03 -9.92 10.28
CA ALA A 112 3.36 -11.05 10.91
C ALA A 112 3.03 -12.13 9.86
N PRO A 113 3.06 -13.43 10.22
CA PRO A 113 2.72 -14.50 9.28
C PRO A 113 1.33 -14.34 8.63
N ALA A 114 0.37 -13.76 9.33
CA ALA A 114 -0.97 -13.49 8.82
C ALA A 114 -1.01 -12.44 7.71
N ASN A 115 0.03 -11.62 7.57
CA ASN A 115 0.17 -10.60 6.53
C ASN A 115 1.00 -11.08 5.34
N ALA A 116 1.63 -12.25 5.44
CA ALA A 116 2.36 -12.86 4.34
C ALA A 116 1.39 -13.18 3.19
N ALA A 117 1.72 -12.69 2.02
CA ALA A 117 0.91 -12.91 0.82
C ALA A 117 1.22 -14.25 0.17
#